data_1f14511934be1a915ca837c9b59e7580
#
_entry.id   1f14511934be1a915ca837c9b59e7580
#
_cell.length_a   1.000
_cell.length_b   1.000
_cell.length_c   1.000
_cell.angle_alpha   90.00
_cell.angle_beta   90.00
_cell.angle_gamma   90.00
#
_symmetry.space_group_name_H-M   'P 1'
#
loop_
_entity.id
_entity.type
_entity.pdbx_description
1 polymer ?
#
loop_
_entity_poly.entity_id
_entity_poly.type
_entity_poly.pdbx_seq_one_letter_code
_entity_poly.pdbx_strand_id
1 'polypeptide(L)'
;MNDATKKYAIHAAQLNQLLGSNARTLVASTSMVIILAYTQRAIVANEALFVWVLASVVLNFVRFFFALHFLKHPVSEAGILKNRLNQFRVGVILSSILWGSISFFMFSPEQLELQMFVIYILTGLSAGAAISYSVDIISAMSYTLLSLVPMLLRLFWFGDEIFIAMSVAGFLYVAYMIASIRNFNQNQIENITLRLDAATRENEIKQLAFFDSLTNLPNRRLLIDRLSHALVMSTRTNKRGALLFLDLDHFKVLNDSLDHDMGDLLLKQVSARLLACVRESDTVARFGGDEFVVMLEDLSEDHAVASSQVSAISKQIITSLNQPYQLNSFEYISTPSVGVAMFGEHGQSHDELLKHADIAMYQAKKAGRNVVRLFDFEMREETNSNARGA
;
A
#
# COMPACT_ATOMS: atom_id res chain seq x y z
N MET A 1 2.27 12.85 1.63
CA MET A 1 1.19 12.63 0.63
C MET A 1 0.45 13.96 0.40
N ASN A 2 0.27 14.41 -0.87
CA ASN A 2 -0.45 15.63 -1.19
C ASN A 2 -1.94 15.48 -0.80
N ASP A 3 -2.62 16.60 -0.45
CA ASP A 3 -4.03 16.62 0.01
C ASP A 3 -5.00 15.99 -1.02
N ALA A 4 -4.77 16.21 -2.31
CA ALA A 4 -5.53 15.58 -3.41
C ALA A 4 -5.37 14.05 -3.43
N THR A 5 -4.17 13.54 -3.21
CA THR A 5 -3.87 12.10 -3.17
C THR A 5 -4.48 11.45 -1.93
N LYS A 6 -4.45 12.14 -0.77
CA LYS A 6 -5.09 11.67 0.46
C LYS A 6 -6.60 11.57 0.30
N LYS A 7 -7.23 12.58 -0.30
CA LYS A 7 -8.68 12.58 -0.58
C LYS A 7 -9.10 11.48 -1.56
N TYR A 8 -8.28 11.24 -2.58
CA TYR A 8 -8.49 10.12 -3.50
C TYR A 8 -8.45 8.77 -2.77
N ALA A 9 -7.40 8.55 -1.95
CA ALA A 9 -7.25 7.31 -1.19
C ALA A 9 -8.40 7.04 -0.22
N ILE A 10 -8.92 8.11 0.44
CA ILE A 10 -10.09 8.01 1.30
C ILE A 10 -11.34 7.60 0.50
N HIS A 11 -11.62 8.24 -0.65
CA HIS A 11 -12.77 7.88 -1.48
C HIS A 11 -12.66 6.45 -2.04
N ALA A 12 -11.45 6.00 -2.39
CA ALA A 12 -11.20 4.62 -2.85
C ALA A 12 -11.49 3.61 -1.73
N ALA A 13 -11.02 3.89 -0.52
CA ALA A 13 -11.29 3.06 0.65
C ALA A 13 -12.79 3.03 1.01
N GLN A 14 -13.47 4.17 0.95
CA GLN A 14 -14.93 4.26 1.13
C GLN A 14 -15.68 3.39 0.12
N LEU A 15 -15.40 3.53 -1.16
CA LEU A 15 -16.05 2.74 -2.21
C LEU A 15 -15.80 1.24 -2.02
N ASN A 16 -14.56 0.83 -1.75
CA ASN A 16 -14.22 -0.57 -1.52
C ASN A 16 -14.97 -1.15 -0.31
N GLN A 17 -15.09 -0.41 0.78
CA GLN A 17 -15.84 -0.85 1.97
C GLN A 17 -17.33 -0.98 1.68
N LEU A 18 -17.93 -0.03 0.94
CA LEU A 18 -19.32 -0.07 0.51
C LEU A 18 -19.58 -1.28 -0.39
N LEU A 19 -18.72 -1.53 -1.37
CA LEU A 19 -18.85 -2.67 -2.28
C LEU A 19 -18.71 -4.01 -1.54
N GLY A 20 -17.77 -4.10 -0.59
CA GLY A 20 -17.55 -5.30 0.22
C GLY A 20 -18.73 -5.66 1.14
N SER A 21 -19.49 -4.67 1.63
CA SER A 21 -20.68 -4.89 2.47
C SER A 21 -21.97 -5.09 1.64
N ASN A 22 -21.96 -4.69 0.37
CA ASN A 22 -23.16 -4.60 -0.46
C ASN A 22 -23.89 -5.94 -0.62
N ALA A 23 -23.19 -7.05 -0.86
CA ALA A 23 -23.79 -8.35 -1.04
C ALA A 23 -24.64 -8.78 0.17
N ARG A 24 -24.12 -8.62 1.39
CA ARG A 24 -24.84 -8.94 2.64
C ARG A 24 -26.09 -8.11 2.82
N THR A 25 -25.99 -6.81 2.53
CA THR A 25 -27.12 -5.88 2.62
C THR A 25 -28.22 -6.21 1.61
N LEU A 26 -27.85 -6.62 0.39
CA LEU A 26 -28.81 -6.98 -0.66
C LEU A 26 -29.51 -8.31 -0.35
N VAL A 27 -28.80 -9.29 0.19
CA VAL A 27 -29.40 -10.56 0.65
C VAL A 27 -30.42 -10.28 1.76
N ALA A 28 -30.04 -9.51 2.77
CA ALA A 28 -30.95 -9.12 3.86
C ALA A 28 -32.20 -8.38 3.32
N SER A 29 -31.99 -7.38 2.44
CA SER A 29 -33.08 -6.63 1.80
C SER A 29 -34.02 -7.55 1.01
N THR A 30 -33.50 -8.46 0.20
CA THR A 30 -34.30 -9.39 -0.61
C THR A 30 -35.10 -10.36 0.27
N SER A 31 -34.49 -10.87 1.34
CA SER A 31 -35.19 -11.73 2.30
C SER A 31 -36.36 -11.00 2.97
N MET A 32 -36.16 -9.73 3.37
CA MET A 32 -37.24 -8.91 3.96
C MET A 32 -38.36 -8.57 2.96
N VAL A 33 -38.02 -8.38 1.67
CA VAL A 33 -39.01 -8.22 0.60
C VAL A 33 -39.93 -9.44 0.53
N ILE A 34 -39.35 -10.65 0.54
CA ILE A 34 -40.14 -11.90 0.47
C ILE A 34 -41.01 -12.08 1.71
N ILE A 35 -40.47 -11.86 2.90
CA ILE A 35 -41.22 -11.97 4.17
C ILE A 35 -42.37 -10.99 4.20
N LEU A 36 -42.13 -9.72 3.82
CA LEU A 36 -43.14 -8.69 3.83
C LEU A 36 -44.24 -8.97 2.79
N ALA A 37 -43.87 -9.40 1.59
CA ALA A 37 -44.82 -9.80 0.56
C ALA A 37 -45.73 -10.94 1.02
N TYR A 38 -45.15 -11.95 1.70
CA TYR A 38 -45.91 -13.07 2.24
C TYR A 38 -46.92 -12.62 3.31
N THR A 39 -46.52 -11.75 4.24
CA THR A 39 -47.36 -11.30 5.35
C THR A 39 -48.48 -10.35 4.88
N GLN A 40 -48.21 -9.52 3.86
CA GLN A 40 -49.14 -8.51 3.37
C GLN A 40 -50.10 -9.00 2.25
N ARG A 41 -49.92 -10.24 1.76
CA ARG A 41 -50.69 -10.78 0.61
C ARG A 41 -52.18 -10.81 0.78
N ALA A 42 -52.69 -10.83 2.02
CA ALA A 42 -54.11 -10.87 2.31
C ALA A 42 -54.79 -9.50 2.31
N ILE A 43 -54.00 -8.42 2.34
CA ILE A 43 -54.50 -7.05 2.55
C ILE A 43 -54.22 -6.17 1.33
N VAL A 44 -53.07 -6.33 0.72
CA VAL A 44 -52.61 -5.51 -0.41
C VAL A 44 -53.06 -6.15 -1.72
N ALA A 45 -53.47 -5.33 -2.67
CA ALA A 45 -53.82 -5.79 -4.01
C ALA A 45 -52.62 -6.55 -4.63
N ASN A 46 -52.86 -7.76 -5.13
CA ASN A 46 -51.85 -8.66 -5.66
C ASN A 46 -51.02 -7.99 -6.75
N GLU A 47 -51.59 -7.16 -7.57
CA GLU A 47 -50.87 -6.45 -8.65
C GLU A 47 -49.84 -5.45 -8.08
N ALA A 48 -50.23 -4.63 -7.10
CA ALA A 48 -49.34 -3.67 -6.47
C ALA A 48 -48.22 -4.35 -5.72
N LEU A 49 -48.51 -5.45 -5.01
CA LEU A 49 -47.54 -6.26 -4.29
C LEU A 49 -46.56 -6.88 -5.26
N PHE A 50 -47.02 -7.47 -6.36
CA PHE A 50 -46.19 -8.09 -7.39
C PHE A 50 -45.23 -7.06 -8.04
N VAL A 51 -45.76 -5.89 -8.44
CA VAL A 51 -44.92 -4.82 -9.04
C VAL A 51 -43.85 -4.35 -8.06
N TRP A 52 -44.19 -4.19 -6.78
CA TRP A 52 -43.22 -3.75 -5.76
C TRP A 52 -42.11 -4.82 -5.51
N VAL A 53 -42.51 -6.09 -5.41
CA VAL A 53 -41.56 -7.21 -5.26
C VAL A 53 -40.62 -7.28 -6.46
N LEU A 54 -41.18 -7.26 -7.67
CA LEU A 54 -40.42 -7.31 -8.90
C LEU A 54 -39.44 -6.14 -9.00
N ALA A 55 -39.87 -4.93 -8.74
CA ALA A 55 -39.03 -3.73 -8.73
C ALA A 55 -37.89 -3.86 -7.70
N SER A 56 -38.18 -4.36 -6.49
CA SER A 56 -37.19 -4.55 -5.43
C SER A 56 -36.13 -5.58 -5.81
N VAL A 57 -36.56 -6.72 -6.37
CA VAL A 57 -35.64 -7.80 -6.78
C VAL A 57 -34.78 -7.33 -7.96
N VAL A 58 -35.36 -6.70 -8.97
CA VAL A 58 -34.62 -6.18 -10.12
C VAL A 58 -33.60 -5.13 -9.68
N LEU A 59 -33.99 -4.18 -8.82
CA LEU A 59 -33.08 -3.16 -8.32
C LEU A 59 -31.92 -3.78 -7.52
N ASN A 60 -32.18 -4.73 -6.63
CA ASN A 60 -31.16 -5.44 -5.88
C ASN A 60 -30.21 -6.22 -6.80
N PHE A 61 -30.74 -6.85 -7.85
CA PHE A 61 -29.94 -7.56 -8.86
C PHE A 61 -29.03 -6.60 -9.64
N VAL A 62 -29.56 -5.49 -10.11
CA VAL A 62 -28.78 -4.44 -10.78
C VAL A 62 -27.66 -3.93 -9.87
N ARG A 63 -27.97 -3.59 -8.62
CA ARG A 63 -26.97 -3.14 -7.63
C ARG A 63 -25.89 -4.19 -7.37
N PHE A 64 -26.26 -5.46 -7.33
CA PHE A 64 -25.31 -6.57 -7.15
C PHE A 64 -24.32 -6.65 -8.33
N PHE A 65 -24.83 -6.63 -9.57
CA PHE A 65 -23.97 -6.66 -10.76
C PHE A 65 -23.07 -5.44 -10.91
N PHE A 66 -23.57 -4.24 -10.61
CA PHE A 66 -22.73 -3.04 -10.56
C PHE A 66 -21.60 -3.18 -9.54
N ALA A 67 -21.88 -3.69 -8.34
CA ALA A 67 -20.86 -3.90 -7.33
C ALA A 67 -19.80 -4.92 -7.78
N LEU A 68 -20.22 -6.04 -8.37
CA LEU A 68 -19.30 -7.04 -8.93
C LEU A 68 -18.43 -6.47 -10.05
N HIS A 69 -19.03 -5.69 -10.96
CA HIS A 69 -18.31 -5.04 -12.04
C HIS A 69 -17.24 -4.07 -11.51
N PHE A 70 -17.58 -3.26 -10.50
CA PHE A 70 -16.65 -2.30 -9.92
C PHE A 70 -15.50 -2.99 -9.16
N LEU A 71 -15.76 -4.09 -8.47
CA LEU A 71 -14.72 -4.88 -7.78
C LEU A 71 -13.74 -5.53 -8.77
N LYS A 72 -14.23 -6.00 -9.93
CA LYS A 72 -13.38 -6.64 -10.94
C LYS A 72 -12.54 -5.65 -11.75
N HIS A 73 -12.95 -4.38 -11.81
CA HIS A 73 -12.28 -3.34 -12.61
C HIS A 73 -11.91 -2.15 -11.71
N PRO A 74 -10.85 -2.27 -10.88
CA PRO A 74 -10.37 -1.16 -10.06
C PRO A 74 -9.96 0.02 -10.94
N VAL A 75 -10.13 1.24 -10.45
CA VAL A 75 -9.86 2.48 -11.20
C VAL A 75 -8.87 3.32 -10.44
N SER A 76 -7.91 3.90 -11.17
CA SER A 76 -6.88 4.80 -10.64
C SER A 76 -7.20 6.29 -10.80
N GLU A 77 -8.22 6.65 -11.61
CA GLU A 77 -8.58 8.04 -11.87
C GLU A 77 -9.63 8.58 -10.89
N ALA A 78 -9.35 9.73 -10.29
CA ALA A 78 -10.22 10.36 -9.29
C ALA A 78 -11.62 10.72 -9.82
N GLY A 79 -11.74 11.14 -11.09
CA GLY A 79 -13.01 11.47 -11.72
C GLY A 79 -13.93 10.27 -11.88
N ILE A 80 -13.39 9.14 -12.33
CA ILE A 80 -14.13 7.90 -12.50
C ILE A 80 -14.54 7.31 -11.14
N LEU A 81 -13.65 7.40 -10.14
CA LEU A 81 -13.96 6.97 -8.78
C LEU A 81 -15.14 7.71 -8.19
N LYS A 82 -15.17 9.04 -8.31
CA LYS A 82 -16.29 9.89 -7.84
C LYS A 82 -17.59 9.52 -8.55
N ASN A 83 -17.54 9.26 -9.85
CA ASN A 83 -18.71 8.84 -10.61
C ASN A 83 -19.25 7.48 -10.14
N ARG A 84 -18.39 6.50 -9.88
CA ARG A 84 -18.81 5.20 -9.32
C ARG A 84 -19.45 5.32 -7.94
N LEU A 85 -18.91 6.19 -7.09
CA LEU A 85 -19.50 6.47 -5.78
C LEU A 85 -20.89 7.09 -5.93
N ASN A 86 -21.07 8.01 -6.88
CA ASN A 86 -22.37 8.61 -7.15
C ASN A 86 -23.38 7.58 -7.73
N GLN A 87 -22.94 6.68 -8.60
CA GLN A 87 -23.79 5.58 -9.10
C GLN A 87 -24.24 4.65 -7.97
N PHE A 88 -23.33 4.33 -7.02
CA PHE A 88 -23.67 3.58 -5.82
C PHE A 88 -24.72 4.30 -4.98
N ARG A 89 -24.54 5.61 -4.73
CA ARG A 89 -25.50 6.46 -4.00
C ARG A 89 -26.89 6.46 -4.65
N VAL A 90 -26.96 6.61 -5.97
CA VAL A 90 -28.22 6.55 -6.72
C VAL A 90 -28.93 5.22 -6.49
N GLY A 91 -28.21 4.10 -6.54
CA GLY A 91 -28.76 2.78 -6.25
C GLY A 91 -29.33 2.66 -4.83
N VAL A 92 -28.64 3.26 -3.83
CA VAL A 92 -29.12 3.29 -2.44
C VAL A 92 -30.36 4.17 -2.29
N ILE A 93 -30.38 5.35 -2.91
CA ILE A 93 -31.52 6.29 -2.90
C ILE A 93 -32.76 5.65 -3.52
N LEU A 94 -32.62 5.01 -4.69
CA LEU A 94 -33.76 4.32 -5.33
C LEU A 94 -34.28 3.17 -4.45
N SER A 95 -33.39 2.44 -3.79
CA SER A 95 -33.78 1.38 -2.85
C SER A 95 -34.54 1.94 -1.65
N SER A 96 -34.09 3.08 -1.11
CA SER A 96 -34.79 3.72 0.03
C SER A 96 -36.14 4.31 -0.32
N ILE A 97 -36.30 4.87 -1.51
CA ILE A 97 -37.60 5.33 -2.02
C ILE A 97 -38.53 4.14 -2.18
N LEU A 98 -38.08 3.03 -2.71
CA LEU A 98 -38.88 1.83 -2.88
C LEU A 98 -39.34 1.24 -1.54
N TRP A 99 -38.48 1.24 -0.53
CA TRP A 99 -38.88 0.87 0.84
C TRP A 99 -39.84 1.90 1.48
N GLY A 100 -39.62 3.19 1.28
CA GLY A 100 -40.51 4.23 1.79
C GLY A 100 -41.90 4.22 1.13
N SER A 101 -41.99 3.74 -0.12
CA SER A 101 -43.28 3.65 -0.84
C SER A 101 -44.30 2.72 -0.19
N ILE A 102 -43.84 1.76 0.63
CA ILE A 102 -44.68 0.85 1.42
C ILE A 102 -45.70 1.61 2.26
N SER A 103 -45.34 2.77 2.78
CA SER A 103 -46.22 3.64 3.58
C SER A 103 -47.51 4.07 2.86
N PHE A 104 -47.54 4.00 1.52
CA PHE A 104 -48.70 4.43 0.74
C PHE A 104 -49.69 3.29 0.43
N PHE A 105 -49.20 2.06 0.17
CA PHE A 105 -50.07 0.98 -0.27
C PHE A 105 -50.14 -0.22 0.67
N MET A 106 -49.22 -0.34 1.66
CA MET A 106 -49.26 -1.38 2.71
C MET A 106 -49.81 -0.83 4.04
N PHE A 107 -50.27 0.40 4.09
CA PHE A 107 -50.82 0.97 5.30
C PHE A 107 -52.29 0.55 5.47
N SER A 108 -52.60 -0.24 6.50
CA SER A 108 -53.94 -0.68 6.88
C SER A 108 -54.21 -0.38 8.36
N PRO A 109 -54.93 0.71 8.67
CA PRO A 109 -55.17 1.12 10.04
C PRO A 109 -56.02 0.15 10.86
N GLU A 110 -56.83 -0.67 10.18
CA GLU A 110 -57.67 -1.69 10.81
C GLU A 110 -56.92 -2.89 11.34
N GLN A 111 -55.63 -3.07 10.93
CA GLN A 111 -54.82 -4.22 11.29
C GLN A 111 -53.49 -3.77 11.94
N LEU A 112 -53.60 -3.35 13.19
CA LEU A 112 -52.49 -2.79 13.98
C LEU A 112 -51.24 -3.72 14.02
N GLU A 113 -51.44 -5.03 14.16
CA GLU A 113 -50.34 -6.03 14.24
C GLU A 113 -49.50 -6.00 12.97
N LEU A 114 -50.11 -5.94 11.80
CA LEU A 114 -49.39 -5.89 10.52
C LEU A 114 -48.71 -4.54 10.30
N GLN A 115 -49.27 -3.43 10.79
CA GLN A 115 -48.60 -2.14 10.78
C GLN A 115 -47.37 -2.12 11.66
N MET A 116 -47.44 -2.67 12.87
CA MET A 116 -46.30 -2.81 13.76
C MET A 116 -45.20 -3.65 13.12
N PHE A 117 -45.56 -4.71 12.39
CA PHE A 117 -44.60 -5.55 11.68
C PHE A 117 -43.91 -4.79 10.55
N VAL A 118 -44.62 -4.00 9.74
CA VAL A 118 -44.01 -3.14 8.71
C VAL A 118 -43.02 -2.16 9.31
N ILE A 119 -43.43 -1.46 10.38
CA ILE A 119 -42.56 -0.50 11.07
C ILE A 119 -41.31 -1.19 11.65
N TYR A 120 -41.48 -2.37 12.24
CA TYR A 120 -40.37 -3.17 12.75
C TYR A 120 -39.33 -3.52 11.65
N ILE A 121 -39.83 -3.95 10.46
CA ILE A 121 -38.96 -4.22 9.32
C ILE A 121 -38.24 -2.95 8.85
N LEU A 122 -38.95 -1.84 8.68
CA LEU A 122 -38.35 -0.58 8.22
C LEU A 122 -37.31 -0.04 9.21
N THR A 123 -37.57 -0.11 10.51
CA THR A 123 -36.61 0.30 11.54
C THR A 123 -35.39 -0.61 11.58
N GLY A 124 -35.57 -1.94 11.47
CA GLY A 124 -34.49 -2.90 11.40
C GLY A 124 -33.59 -2.71 10.17
N LEU A 125 -34.19 -2.50 8.99
CA LEU A 125 -33.46 -2.24 7.75
C LEU A 125 -32.71 -0.89 7.82
N SER A 126 -33.32 0.17 8.37
CA SER A 126 -32.66 1.46 8.53
C SER A 126 -31.45 1.39 9.47
N ALA A 127 -31.57 0.63 10.58
CA ALA A 127 -30.45 0.39 11.49
C ALA A 127 -29.31 -0.39 10.80
N GLY A 128 -29.64 -1.45 10.06
CA GLY A 128 -28.68 -2.21 9.28
C GLY A 128 -27.98 -1.38 8.20
N ALA A 129 -28.74 -0.53 7.51
CA ALA A 129 -28.22 0.38 6.49
C ALA A 129 -27.33 1.47 7.11
N ALA A 130 -27.68 2.00 8.28
CA ALA A 130 -26.87 2.97 9.00
C ALA A 130 -25.46 2.43 9.31
N ILE A 131 -25.34 1.17 9.68
CA ILE A 131 -24.06 0.52 9.92
C ILE A 131 -23.32 0.23 8.59
N SER A 132 -24.04 -0.36 7.61
CA SER A 132 -23.45 -0.83 6.36
C SER A 132 -22.98 0.31 5.45
N TYR A 133 -23.67 1.45 5.49
CA TYR A 133 -23.38 2.63 4.65
C TYR A 133 -22.74 3.77 5.43
N SER A 134 -22.39 3.59 6.72
CA SER A 134 -21.84 4.63 7.59
C SER A 134 -20.59 5.32 7.04
N VAL A 135 -19.80 4.63 6.24
CA VAL A 135 -18.61 5.20 5.59
C VAL A 135 -18.96 6.29 4.56
N ASP A 136 -20.17 6.27 4.00
CA ASP A 136 -20.72 7.32 3.11
C ASP A 136 -21.99 7.92 3.72
N ILE A 137 -21.86 9.09 4.31
CA ILE A 137 -22.94 9.77 5.05
C ILE A 137 -24.18 10.01 4.19
N ILE A 138 -24.00 10.27 2.87
CA ILE A 138 -25.11 10.52 1.94
C ILE A 138 -25.95 9.25 1.79
N SER A 139 -25.31 8.10 1.57
CA SER A 139 -26.02 6.82 1.43
C SER A 139 -26.73 6.43 2.73
N ALA A 140 -26.09 6.55 3.89
CA ALA A 140 -26.68 6.19 5.16
C ALA A 140 -27.87 7.08 5.54
N MET A 141 -27.73 8.40 5.39
CA MET A 141 -28.81 9.34 5.71
C MET A 141 -29.99 9.22 4.74
N SER A 142 -29.71 9.16 3.43
CA SER A 142 -30.79 9.04 2.44
C SER A 142 -31.58 7.76 2.65
N TYR A 143 -30.92 6.63 2.96
CA TYR A 143 -31.62 5.39 3.24
C TYR A 143 -32.53 5.52 4.47
N THR A 144 -32.03 6.02 5.58
CA THR A 144 -32.82 6.18 6.82
C THR A 144 -33.96 7.13 6.65
N LEU A 145 -33.76 8.30 6.05
CA LEU A 145 -34.78 9.30 5.90
C LEU A 145 -35.89 8.88 4.90
N LEU A 146 -35.49 8.43 3.71
CA LEU A 146 -36.44 8.12 2.65
C LEU A 146 -37.24 6.82 2.90
N SER A 147 -36.70 5.89 3.71
CA SER A 147 -37.43 4.68 4.07
C SER A 147 -38.40 4.88 5.24
N LEU A 148 -38.06 5.69 6.24
CA LEU A 148 -38.84 5.83 7.48
C LEU A 148 -39.78 7.02 7.50
N VAL A 149 -39.31 8.20 7.06
CA VAL A 149 -40.10 9.45 7.20
C VAL A 149 -41.48 9.38 6.54
N PRO A 150 -41.64 8.77 5.33
CA PRO A 150 -42.98 8.66 4.74
C PRO A 150 -43.96 7.88 5.63
N MET A 151 -43.52 6.82 6.27
CA MET A 151 -44.37 6.03 7.19
C MET A 151 -44.72 6.84 8.45
N LEU A 152 -43.73 7.55 9.03
CA LEU A 152 -43.98 8.38 10.23
C LEU A 152 -44.96 9.51 9.96
N LEU A 153 -44.84 10.17 8.80
CA LEU A 153 -45.79 11.18 8.38
C LEU A 153 -47.20 10.60 8.18
N ARG A 154 -47.31 9.40 7.62
CA ARG A 154 -48.59 8.69 7.43
C ARG A 154 -49.25 8.36 8.76
N LEU A 155 -48.46 7.83 9.74
CA LEU A 155 -48.96 7.57 11.10
C LEU A 155 -49.46 8.85 11.78
N PHE A 156 -48.71 9.93 11.68
CA PHE A 156 -49.09 11.23 12.25
C PHE A 156 -50.38 11.77 11.64
N TRP A 157 -50.52 11.65 10.30
CA TRP A 157 -51.69 12.14 9.57
C TRP A 157 -52.96 11.37 9.91
N PHE A 158 -52.83 10.08 10.26
CA PHE A 158 -54.02 9.26 10.58
C PHE A 158 -54.69 9.70 11.88
N GLY A 159 -53.97 10.19 12.86
CA GLY A 159 -54.51 10.97 13.98
C GLY A 159 -54.92 10.18 15.21
N ASP A 160 -54.90 8.84 15.21
CA ASP A 160 -55.18 8.03 16.40
C ASP A 160 -54.05 8.19 17.44
N GLU A 161 -54.39 8.18 18.74
CA GLU A 161 -53.48 8.38 19.84
C GLU A 161 -52.24 7.43 19.77
N ILE A 162 -52.44 6.16 19.47
CA ILE A 162 -51.39 5.16 19.32
C ILE A 162 -50.48 5.51 18.14
N PHE A 163 -51.07 5.87 16.98
CA PHE A 163 -50.31 6.20 15.79
C PHE A 163 -49.53 7.50 15.94
N ILE A 164 -50.07 8.49 16.61
CA ILE A 164 -49.34 9.73 16.96
C ILE A 164 -48.18 9.40 17.87
N ALA A 165 -48.40 8.60 18.94
CA ALA A 165 -47.32 8.19 19.84
C ALA A 165 -46.20 7.42 19.11
N MET A 166 -46.58 6.50 18.19
CA MET A 166 -45.61 5.75 17.36
C MET A 166 -44.84 6.68 16.41
N SER A 167 -45.51 7.68 15.83
CA SER A 167 -44.88 8.67 14.96
C SER A 167 -43.87 9.52 15.73
N VAL A 168 -44.21 10.02 16.92
CA VAL A 168 -43.32 10.80 17.78
C VAL A 168 -42.09 9.95 18.18
N ALA A 169 -42.32 8.72 18.64
CA ALA A 169 -41.23 7.79 18.97
C ALA A 169 -40.33 7.51 17.77
N GLY A 170 -40.93 7.35 16.58
CA GLY A 170 -40.23 7.17 15.32
C GLY A 170 -39.37 8.37 14.91
N PHE A 171 -39.87 9.60 15.08
CA PHE A 171 -39.04 10.79 14.84
C PHE A 171 -37.88 10.93 15.84
N LEU A 172 -38.09 10.59 17.11
CA LEU A 172 -36.99 10.51 18.07
C LEU A 172 -35.96 9.46 17.67
N TYR A 173 -36.39 8.28 17.19
CA TYR A 173 -35.52 7.27 16.65
C TYR A 173 -34.73 7.78 15.44
N VAL A 174 -35.38 8.47 14.49
CA VAL A 174 -34.68 9.06 13.32
C VAL A 174 -33.64 10.08 13.76
N ALA A 175 -33.99 10.96 14.72
CA ALA A 175 -33.03 11.93 15.28
C ALA A 175 -31.80 11.23 15.89
N TYR A 176 -32.02 10.17 16.69
CA TYR A 176 -30.96 9.33 17.23
C TYR A 176 -30.13 8.67 16.15
N MET A 177 -30.77 8.11 15.10
CA MET A 177 -30.08 7.49 13.97
C MET A 177 -29.21 8.49 13.20
N ILE A 178 -29.69 9.72 12.98
CA ILE A 178 -28.89 10.78 12.33
C ILE A 178 -27.63 11.08 13.15
N ALA A 179 -27.76 11.21 14.47
CA ALA A 179 -26.61 11.44 15.36
C ALA A 179 -25.63 10.25 15.32
N SER A 180 -26.15 9.02 15.36
CA SER A 180 -25.38 7.78 15.28
C SER A 180 -24.65 7.64 13.95
N ILE A 181 -25.33 7.91 12.82
CA ILE A 181 -24.72 7.87 11.48
C ILE A 181 -23.55 8.86 11.39
N ARG A 182 -23.72 10.08 11.90
CA ARG A 182 -22.64 11.09 11.91
C ARG A 182 -21.43 10.61 12.70
N ASN A 183 -21.66 10.08 13.89
CA ASN A 183 -20.60 9.56 14.75
C ASN A 183 -19.88 8.35 14.09
N PHE A 184 -20.63 7.38 13.56
CA PHE A 184 -20.07 6.26 12.83
C PHE A 184 -19.27 6.70 11.60
N ASN A 185 -19.79 7.67 10.84
CA ASN A 185 -19.08 8.19 9.67
C ASN A 185 -17.77 8.85 10.06
N GLN A 186 -17.77 9.70 11.09
CA GLN A 186 -16.54 10.33 11.59
C GLN A 186 -15.52 9.29 12.03
N ASN A 187 -15.91 8.31 12.82
CA ASN A 187 -15.03 7.24 13.28
C ASN A 187 -14.48 6.40 12.11
N GLN A 188 -15.31 6.12 11.09
CA GLN A 188 -14.86 5.37 9.91
C GLN A 188 -13.84 6.15 9.08
N ILE A 189 -14.07 7.44 8.85
CA ILE A 189 -13.14 8.30 8.12
C ILE A 189 -11.82 8.46 8.88
N GLU A 190 -11.90 8.65 10.18
CA GLU A 190 -10.71 8.72 11.04
C GLU A 190 -9.91 7.42 10.99
N ASN A 191 -10.57 6.26 11.13
CA ASN A 191 -9.91 4.95 11.03
C ASN A 191 -9.23 4.73 9.66
N ILE A 192 -9.89 5.12 8.56
CA ILE A 192 -9.30 5.05 7.21
C ILE A 192 -8.06 5.95 7.15
N THR A 193 -8.15 7.17 7.65
CA THR A 193 -7.05 8.14 7.65
C THR A 193 -5.85 7.63 8.46
N LEU A 194 -6.11 7.12 9.68
CA LEU A 194 -5.06 6.56 10.54
C LEU A 194 -4.35 5.37 9.90
N ARG A 195 -5.08 4.49 9.21
CA ARG A 195 -4.48 3.36 8.48
C ARG A 195 -3.60 3.82 7.31
N LEU A 196 -4.03 4.82 6.56
CA LEU A 196 -3.25 5.39 5.46
C LEU A 196 -1.97 6.07 5.99
N ASP A 197 -2.08 6.86 7.05
CA ASP A 197 -0.94 7.54 7.67
C ASP A 197 0.03 6.52 8.29
N ALA A 198 -0.46 5.44 8.91
CA ALA A 198 0.36 4.36 9.44
C ALA A 198 1.15 3.63 8.35
N ALA A 199 0.49 3.28 7.23
CA ALA A 199 1.15 2.65 6.08
C ALA A 199 2.24 3.54 5.46
N THR A 200 1.99 4.85 5.37
CA THR A 200 2.98 5.81 4.87
C THR A 200 4.20 5.88 5.80
N ARG A 201 3.97 5.99 7.12
CA ARG A 201 5.05 6.00 8.12
C ARG A 201 5.85 4.71 8.15
N GLU A 202 5.18 3.56 8.02
CA GLU A 202 5.86 2.26 7.94
C GLU A 202 6.82 2.20 6.74
N ASN A 203 6.39 2.70 5.58
CA ASN A 203 7.25 2.76 4.39
C ASN A 203 8.42 3.75 4.59
N GLU A 204 8.19 4.91 5.19
CA GLU A 204 9.24 5.87 5.53
C GLU A 204 10.27 5.25 6.49
N ILE A 205 9.81 4.55 7.53
CA ILE A 205 10.67 3.85 8.48
C ILE A 205 11.49 2.77 7.76
N LYS A 206 10.89 1.98 6.87
CA LYS A 206 11.61 0.99 6.06
C LYS A 206 12.67 1.63 5.18
N GLN A 207 12.34 2.72 4.51
CA GLN A 207 13.31 3.47 3.69
C GLN A 207 14.48 3.95 4.54
N LEU A 208 14.25 4.63 5.65
CA LEU A 208 15.30 5.11 6.54
C LEU A 208 16.12 3.99 7.19
N ALA A 209 15.49 2.85 7.48
CA ALA A 209 16.17 1.72 8.12
C ALA A 209 17.07 0.90 7.18
N PHE A 210 16.75 0.85 5.88
CA PHE A 210 17.37 -0.07 4.93
C PHE A 210 18.04 0.59 3.72
N PHE A 211 17.77 1.88 3.47
CA PHE A 211 18.36 2.59 2.34
C PHE A 211 19.15 3.82 2.79
N ASP A 212 20.15 4.17 2.01
CA ASP A 212 20.90 5.41 2.16
C ASP A 212 20.07 6.60 1.63
N SER A 213 19.90 7.64 2.44
CA SER A 213 19.03 8.78 2.12
C SER A 213 19.54 9.64 0.96
N LEU A 214 20.83 9.63 0.66
CA LEU A 214 21.44 10.42 -0.40
C LEU A 214 21.35 9.74 -1.75
N THR A 215 21.70 8.45 -1.78
CA THR A 215 21.87 7.67 -3.02
C THR A 215 20.71 6.73 -3.32
N ASN A 216 19.82 6.53 -2.33
CA ASN A 216 18.73 5.56 -2.38
C ASN A 216 19.18 4.10 -2.63
N LEU A 217 20.46 3.81 -2.47
CA LEU A 217 20.99 2.45 -2.47
C LEU A 217 20.70 1.73 -1.16
N PRO A 218 20.67 0.40 -1.12
CA PRO A 218 20.80 -0.36 0.10
C PRO A 218 21.90 0.19 1.00
N ASN A 219 21.59 0.39 2.30
CA ASN A 219 22.59 0.76 3.27
C ASN A 219 23.32 -0.48 3.81
N ARG A 220 24.28 -0.27 4.70
CA ARG A 220 25.05 -1.35 5.34
C ARG A 220 24.16 -2.44 5.93
N ARG A 221 23.05 -2.06 6.56
CA ARG A 221 22.15 -3.03 7.22
C ARG A 221 21.46 -3.95 6.21
N LEU A 222 20.92 -3.39 5.13
CA LEU A 222 20.26 -4.17 4.08
C LEU A 222 21.27 -5.03 3.30
N LEU A 223 22.49 -4.51 3.09
CA LEU A 223 23.56 -5.28 2.47
C LEU A 223 23.89 -6.53 3.30
N ILE A 224 24.09 -6.41 4.62
CA ILE A 224 24.42 -7.54 5.51
C ILE A 224 23.28 -8.58 5.48
N ASP A 225 22.04 -8.15 5.52
CA ASP A 225 20.88 -9.05 5.42
C ASP A 225 20.89 -9.83 4.11
N ARG A 226 21.03 -9.14 2.98
CA ARG A 226 21.10 -9.77 1.65
C ARG A 226 22.32 -10.70 1.50
N LEU A 227 23.48 -10.26 1.97
CA LEU A 227 24.71 -11.07 1.91
C LEU A 227 24.57 -12.36 2.72
N SER A 228 23.94 -12.31 3.89
CA SER A 228 23.66 -13.49 4.69
C SER A 228 22.76 -14.48 3.96
N HIS A 229 21.72 -13.99 3.28
CA HIS A 229 20.87 -14.81 2.43
C HIS A 229 21.58 -15.38 1.21
N ALA A 230 22.37 -14.56 0.51
CA ALA A 230 23.14 -14.97 -0.66
C ALA A 230 24.13 -16.08 -0.34
N LEU A 231 24.80 -16.03 0.82
CA LEU A 231 25.72 -17.08 1.28
C LEU A 231 25.02 -18.43 1.50
N VAL A 232 23.83 -18.41 2.13
CA VAL A 232 23.03 -19.64 2.31
C VAL A 232 22.62 -20.21 0.97
N MET A 233 22.18 -19.35 0.04
CA MET A 233 21.77 -19.77 -1.30
C MET A 233 22.93 -20.30 -2.11
N SER A 234 24.10 -19.65 -2.09
CA SER A 234 25.34 -20.09 -2.74
C SER A 234 25.71 -21.50 -2.29
N THR A 235 25.71 -21.79 -0.99
CA THR A 235 25.98 -23.13 -0.45
C THR A 235 24.98 -24.18 -0.94
N ARG A 236 23.70 -23.82 -1.04
CA ARG A 236 22.63 -24.74 -1.45
C ARG A 236 22.64 -25.04 -2.95
N THR A 237 22.93 -24.04 -3.78
CA THR A 237 22.90 -24.15 -5.24
C THR A 237 24.26 -24.50 -5.84
N ASN A 238 25.32 -24.51 -5.05
CA ASN A 238 26.73 -24.65 -5.47
C ASN A 238 27.20 -23.53 -6.42
N LYS A 239 26.41 -22.46 -6.58
CA LYS A 239 26.77 -21.27 -7.35
C LYS A 239 27.65 -20.36 -6.52
N ARG A 240 28.62 -19.71 -7.18
CA ARG A 240 29.53 -18.79 -6.52
C ARG A 240 28.94 -17.38 -6.46
N GLY A 241 29.55 -16.56 -5.62
CA GLY A 241 29.30 -15.14 -5.52
C GLY A 241 30.56 -14.38 -5.18
N ALA A 242 30.53 -13.07 -5.24
CA ALA A 242 31.64 -12.22 -4.87
C ALA A 242 31.19 -10.93 -4.23
N LEU A 243 32.02 -10.41 -3.33
CA LEU A 243 31.83 -9.09 -2.72
C LEU A 243 32.95 -8.18 -3.21
N LEU A 244 32.61 -7.03 -3.76
CA LEU A 244 33.51 -5.98 -4.15
C LEU A 244 33.35 -4.81 -3.18
N PHE A 245 34.40 -4.46 -2.45
CA PHE A 245 34.45 -3.29 -1.59
C PHE A 245 35.17 -2.15 -2.32
N LEU A 246 34.51 -1.00 -2.45
CA LEU A 246 34.99 0.14 -3.24
C LEU A 246 35.09 1.38 -2.36
N ASP A 247 36.12 2.16 -2.57
CA ASP A 247 36.34 3.46 -1.94
C ASP A 247 36.77 4.48 -3.02
N LEU A 248 36.20 5.68 -2.97
CA LEU A 248 36.51 6.73 -3.94
C LEU A 248 37.81 7.44 -3.57
N ASP A 249 38.80 7.31 -4.42
CA ASP A 249 40.09 7.92 -4.20
C ASP A 249 39.98 9.46 -4.12
N HIS A 250 40.59 10.05 -3.11
CA HIS A 250 40.67 11.50 -2.90
C HIS A 250 39.33 12.19 -2.67
N PHE A 251 38.24 11.49 -2.31
CA PHE A 251 36.92 12.07 -2.07
C PHE A 251 36.94 13.18 -1.01
N LYS A 252 37.73 13.01 0.06
CA LYS A 252 37.90 14.06 1.08
C LYS A 252 38.47 15.35 0.48
N VAL A 253 39.43 15.25 -0.45
CA VAL A 253 40.02 16.43 -1.10
C VAL A 253 38.99 17.18 -1.93
N LEU A 254 38.05 16.48 -2.59
CA LEU A 254 36.95 17.08 -3.30
C LEU A 254 36.07 17.90 -2.34
N ASN A 255 35.64 17.29 -1.21
CA ASN A 255 34.79 17.96 -0.22
C ASN A 255 35.48 19.20 0.39
N ASP A 256 36.77 19.08 0.70
CA ASP A 256 37.55 20.17 1.27
C ASP A 256 37.76 21.34 0.27
N SER A 257 37.71 21.06 -1.04
CA SER A 257 38.00 22.03 -2.11
C SER A 257 36.77 22.66 -2.76
N LEU A 258 35.67 21.90 -2.93
CA LEU A 258 34.49 22.30 -3.73
C LEU A 258 33.16 22.27 -2.96
N ASP A 259 33.19 22.02 -1.64
CA ASP A 259 32.03 21.90 -0.77
C ASP A 259 31.32 20.53 -0.82
N HIS A 260 30.60 20.20 0.27
CA HIS A 260 29.88 18.94 0.48
C HIS A 260 28.82 18.66 -0.59
N ASP A 261 28.16 19.71 -1.15
CA ASP A 261 27.14 19.56 -2.19
C ASP A 261 27.72 18.92 -3.47
N MET A 262 28.99 19.17 -3.80
CA MET A 262 29.67 18.55 -4.94
C MET A 262 30.01 17.08 -4.66
N GLY A 263 30.41 16.78 -3.41
CA GLY A 263 30.57 15.41 -2.96
C GLY A 263 29.29 14.60 -3.04
N ASP A 264 28.17 15.19 -2.63
CA ASP A 264 26.85 14.55 -2.73
C ASP A 264 26.43 14.28 -4.18
N LEU A 265 26.69 15.22 -5.11
CA LEU A 265 26.46 15.02 -6.54
C LEU A 265 27.34 13.89 -7.12
N LEU A 266 28.63 13.83 -6.72
CA LEU A 266 29.52 12.74 -7.12
C LEU A 266 28.98 11.40 -6.65
N LEU A 267 28.61 11.26 -5.37
CA LEU A 267 28.08 10.02 -4.80
C LEU A 267 26.82 9.52 -5.52
N LYS A 268 25.89 10.44 -5.89
CA LYS A 268 24.72 10.11 -6.70
C LYS A 268 25.06 9.60 -8.09
N GLN A 269 26.03 10.24 -8.76
CA GLN A 269 26.46 9.81 -10.10
C GLN A 269 27.25 8.47 -10.05
N VAL A 270 28.08 8.28 -9.02
CA VAL A 270 28.76 6.98 -8.77
C VAL A 270 27.72 5.87 -8.57
N SER A 271 26.71 6.12 -7.76
CA SER A 271 25.61 5.15 -7.54
C SER A 271 24.92 4.74 -8.84
N ALA A 272 24.58 5.71 -9.68
CA ALA A 272 23.95 5.44 -10.97
C ALA A 272 24.86 4.64 -11.91
N ARG A 273 26.17 4.95 -11.94
CA ARG A 273 27.14 4.21 -12.76
C ARG A 273 27.35 2.79 -12.26
N LEU A 274 27.42 2.57 -10.94
CA LEU A 274 27.52 1.24 -10.35
C LEU A 274 26.31 0.38 -10.70
N LEU A 275 25.10 0.92 -10.56
CA LEU A 275 23.88 0.20 -10.94
C LEU A 275 23.84 -0.17 -12.43
N ALA A 276 24.39 0.66 -13.31
CA ALA A 276 24.49 0.37 -14.75
C ALA A 276 25.54 -0.72 -15.09
N CYS A 277 26.46 -1.02 -14.18
CA CYS A 277 27.51 -2.04 -14.39
C CYS A 277 27.09 -3.45 -13.98
N VAL A 278 25.99 -3.61 -13.25
CA VAL A 278 25.57 -4.87 -12.64
C VAL A 278 24.16 -5.27 -13.09
N ARG A 279 23.78 -6.51 -12.82
CA ARG A 279 22.44 -7.03 -13.13
C ARG A 279 21.44 -6.65 -12.04
N GLU A 280 20.16 -6.75 -12.31
CA GLU A 280 19.08 -6.52 -11.33
C GLU A 280 19.14 -7.50 -10.13
N SER A 281 19.69 -8.71 -10.35
CA SER A 281 19.92 -9.71 -9.31
C SER A 281 21.06 -9.36 -8.36
N ASP A 282 22.00 -8.52 -8.80
CA ASP A 282 23.15 -8.11 -7.99
C ASP A 282 22.74 -6.97 -7.03
N THR A 283 23.49 -6.79 -5.96
CA THR A 283 23.24 -5.73 -5.00
C THR A 283 24.35 -4.69 -5.03
N VAL A 284 23.98 -3.42 -5.24
CA VAL A 284 24.85 -2.26 -5.00
C VAL A 284 24.40 -1.61 -3.72
N ALA A 285 25.31 -1.35 -2.79
CA ALA A 285 25.05 -0.73 -1.50
C ALA A 285 26.02 0.43 -1.23
N ARG A 286 25.57 1.45 -0.52
CA ARG A 286 26.47 2.45 0.09
C ARG A 286 26.74 2.03 1.53
N PHE A 287 28.02 1.74 1.84
CA PHE A 287 28.40 1.22 3.13
C PHE A 287 28.61 2.33 4.17
N GLY A 288 29.12 3.47 3.73
CA GLY A 288 29.29 4.68 4.54
C GLY A 288 30.20 5.70 3.82
N GLY A 289 30.02 6.99 4.05
CA GLY A 289 30.87 8.02 3.44
C GLY A 289 31.01 7.88 1.94
N ASP A 290 32.23 7.59 1.48
CA ASP A 290 32.63 7.34 0.10
C ASP A 290 32.81 5.84 -0.23
N GLU A 291 32.38 4.96 0.67
CA GLU A 291 32.49 3.51 0.53
C GLU A 291 31.22 2.90 -0.09
N PHE A 292 31.42 2.10 -1.12
CA PHE A 292 30.37 1.32 -1.78
C PHE A 292 30.71 -0.16 -1.75
N VAL A 293 29.68 -0.99 -1.77
CA VAL A 293 29.84 -2.45 -1.87
C VAL A 293 28.95 -2.97 -2.99
N VAL A 294 29.53 -3.79 -3.86
CA VAL A 294 28.80 -4.52 -4.88
C VAL A 294 28.86 -6.01 -4.54
N MET A 295 27.70 -6.63 -4.46
CA MET A 295 27.57 -8.07 -4.26
C MET A 295 27.06 -8.69 -5.55
N LEU A 296 27.85 -9.61 -6.09
CA LEU A 296 27.53 -10.40 -7.27
C LEU A 296 27.03 -11.77 -6.84
N GLU A 297 25.86 -12.14 -7.34
CA GLU A 297 25.21 -13.42 -7.03
C GLU A 297 25.14 -14.30 -8.28
N ASP A 298 24.82 -15.58 -8.08
CA ASP A 298 24.57 -16.55 -9.15
C ASP A 298 25.69 -16.65 -10.21
N LEU A 299 26.95 -16.49 -9.79
CA LEU A 299 28.10 -16.75 -10.66
C LEU A 299 28.25 -18.25 -10.98
N SER A 300 29.11 -18.57 -11.94
CA SER A 300 29.37 -19.96 -12.33
C SER A 300 29.80 -20.83 -11.14
N GLU A 301 29.44 -22.11 -11.17
CA GLU A 301 29.94 -23.13 -10.24
C GLU A 301 31.44 -23.37 -10.44
N ASP A 302 31.92 -23.27 -11.69
CA ASP A 302 33.35 -23.37 -12.01
C ASP A 302 34.08 -22.12 -11.52
N HIS A 303 35.15 -22.37 -10.73
CA HIS A 303 35.94 -21.31 -10.12
C HIS A 303 36.60 -20.38 -11.16
N ALA A 304 37.20 -20.94 -12.21
CA ALA A 304 37.92 -20.15 -13.21
C ALA A 304 36.96 -19.26 -14.00
N VAL A 305 35.75 -19.77 -14.31
CA VAL A 305 34.69 -19.01 -14.97
C VAL A 305 34.16 -17.93 -14.05
N ALA A 306 33.88 -18.23 -12.79
CA ALA A 306 33.41 -17.24 -11.81
C ALA A 306 34.42 -16.12 -11.60
N SER A 307 35.70 -16.45 -11.44
CA SER A 307 36.79 -15.46 -11.30
C SER A 307 36.93 -14.58 -12.54
N SER A 308 36.75 -15.15 -13.74
CA SER A 308 36.71 -14.38 -14.99
C SER A 308 35.54 -13.43 -15.07
N GLN A 309 34.34 -13.88 -14.64
CA GLN A 309 33.12 -13.03 -14.55
C GLN A 309 33.34 -11.85 -13.59
N VAL A 310 33.87 -12.10 -12.39
CA VAL A 310 34.17 -11.05 -11.41
C VAL A 310 35.21 -10.06 -11.95
N SER A 311 36.27 -10.57 -12.59
CA SER A 311 37.29 -9.72 -13.20
C SER A 311 36.70 -8.81 -14.30
N ALA A 312 35.84 -9.35 -15.15
CA ALA A 312 35.17 -8.58 -16.21
C ALA A 312 34.27 -7.46 -15.63
N ILE A 313 33.45 -7.78 -14.63
CA ILE A 313 32.57 -6.80 -13.97
C ILE A 313 33.43 -5.75 -13.23
N SER A 314 34.46 -6.15 -12.50
CA SER A 314 35.34 -5.24 -11.79
C SER A 314 36.03 -4.25 -12.75
N LYS A 315 36.48 -4.74 -13.93
CA LYS A 315 37.08 -3.90 -14.97
C LYS A 315 36.06 -2.94 -15.57
N GLN A 316 34.84 -3.40 -15.79
CA GLN A 316 33.71 -2.54 -16.25
C GLN A 316 33.44 -1.42 -15.24
N ILE A 317 33.39 -1.74 -13.94
CA ILE A 317 33.18 -0.77 -12.86
C ILE A 317 34.29 0.29 -12.86
N ILE A 318 35.57 -0.12 -12.86
CA ILE A 318 36.71 0.82 -12.93
C ILE A 318 36.59 1.72 -14.17
N THR A 319 36.33 1.13 -15.33
CA THR A 319 36.25 1.88 -16.59
C THR A 319 35.11 2.89 -16.55
N SER A 320 33.95 2.51 -16.00
CA SER A 320 32.76 3.38 -15.87
C SER A 320 32.99 4.51 -14.86
N LEU A 321 33.59 4.20 -13.71
CA LEU A 321 33.82 5.20 -12.66
C LEU A 321 34.94 6.18 -13.02
N ASN A 322 35.92 5.78 -13.84
CA ASN A 322 36.98 6.66 -14.33
C ASN A 322 36.53 7.70 -15.38
N GLN A 323 35.30 7.59 -15.89
CA GLN A 323 34.78 8.60 -16.82
C GLN A 323 34.54 9.91 -16.06
N PRO A 324 34.73 11.08 -16.72
CA PRO A 324 34.49 12.37 -16.09
C PRO A 324 33.07 12.49 -15.51
N TYR A 325 32.97 13.15 -14.35
CA TYR A 325 31.71 13.47 -13.68
C TYR A 325 31.38 14.94 -13.88
N GLN A 326 30.14 15.24 -14.23
CA GLN A 326 29.67 16.60 -14.33
C GLN A 326 29.07 17.05 -12.98
N LEU A 327 29.86 17.82 -12.22
CA LEU A 327 29.44 18.37 -10.94
C LEU A 327 29.05 19.84 -11.12
N ASN A 328 27.78 20.11 -11.46
CA ASN A 328 27.27 21.42 -11.89
C ASN A 328 28.09 21.97 -13.08
N SER A 329 28.87 23.03 -12.87
CA SER A 329 29.72 23.66 -13.92
C SER A 329 31.14 23.07 -13.97
N PHE A 330 31.50 22.13 -13.09
CA PHE A 330 32.84 21.55 -13.00
C PHE A 330 32.85 20.12 -13.57
N GLU A 331 33.88 19.82 -14.33
CA GLU A 331 34.23 18.44 -14.70
C GLU A 331 35.23 17.90 -13.70
N TYR A 332 34.94 16.72 -13.13
CA TYR A 332 35.80 16.09 -12.12
C TYR A 332 36.04 14.62 -12.47
N ILE A 333 37.25 14.15 -12.24
CA ILE A 333 37.63 12.74 -12.40
C ILE A 333 37.85 12.14 -11.02
N SER A 334 37.11 11.11 -10.67
CA SER A 334 37.30 10.30 -9.47
C SER A 334 37.60 8.89 -9.88
N THR A 335 38.54 8.26 -9.18
CA THR A 335 38.90 6.86 -9.41
C THR A 335 38.51 6.03 -8.19
N PRO A 336 38.17 4.72 -8.34
CA PRO A 336 37.90 3.86 -7.22
C PRO A 336 39.10 2.94 -6.92
N SER A 337 39.39 2.66 -5.65
CA SER A 337 40.13 1.52 -5.22
C SER A 337 39.19 0.38 -4.86
N VAL A 338 39.42 -0.83 -5.42
CA VAL A 338 38.46 -1.93 -5.33
C VAL A 338 39.13 -3.18 -4.76
N GLY A 339 38.58 -3.73 -3.68
CA GLY A 339 38.93 -5.02 -3.13
C GLY A 339 37.86 -6.07 -3.36
N VAL A 340 38.25 -7.28 -3.70
CA VAL A 340 37.34 -8.38 -4.05
C VAL A 340 37.51 -9.56 -3.13
N ALA A 341 36.43 -10.15 -2.64
CA ALA A 341 36.40 -11.41 -1.91
C ALA A 341 35.37 -12.37 -2.50
N MET A 342 35.75 -13.61 -2.80
CA MET A 342 34.90 -14.66 -3.36
C MET A 342 34.19 -15.44 -2.25
N PHE A 343 32.91 -15.78 -2.45
CA PHE A 343 32.12 -16.59 -1.50
C PHE A 343 32.72 -17.99 -1.36
N GLY A 344 32.74 -18.47 -0.12
CA GLY A 344 33.24 -19.81 0.22
C GLY A 344 34.76 -19.95 0.20
N GLU A 345 35.46 -19.21 -0.64
CA GLU A 345 36.93 -19.22 -0.76
C GLU A 345 37.60 -18.24 0.21
N HIS A 346 37.07 -17.01 0.23
CA HIS A 346 37.61 -15.92 1.06
C HIS A 346 36.76 -15.61 2.28
N GLY A 347 35.82 -16.49 2.66
CA GLY A 347 34.99 -16.38 3.85
C GLY A 347 33.69 -17.14 3.71
N GLN A 348 33.14 -17.59 4.85
CA GLN A 348 31.87 -18.30 4.96
C GLN A 348 30.80 -17.46 5.69
N SER A 349 31.22 -16.35 6.26
CA SER A 349 30.30 -15.37 6.93
C SER A 349 30.38 -14.00 6.27
N HIS A 350 29.34 -13.22 6.46
CA HIS A 350 29.31 -11.84 5.97
C HIS A 350 30.44 -10.99 6.56
N ASP A 351 30.77 -11.19 7.84
CA ASP A 351 31.84 -10.44 8.51
C ASP A 351 33.22 -10.76 7.92
N GLU A 352 33.49 -12.03 7.62
CA GLU A 352 34.75 -12.44 6.99
C GLU A 352 34.88 -11.85 5.59
N LEU A 353 33.84 -11.95 4.76
CA LEU A 353 33.87 -11.44 3.38
C LEU A 353 34.05 -9.94 3.33
N LEU A 354 33.32 -9.20 4.16
CA LEU A 354 33.45 -7.74 4.26
C LEU A 354 34.85 -7.34 4.69
N LYS A 355 35.39 -8.01 5.73
CA LYS A 355 36.75 -7.76 6.21
C LYS A 355 37.80 -8.07 5.16
N HIS A 356 37.69 -9.18 4.44
CA HIS A 356 38.68 -9.59 3.45
C HIS A 356 38.61 -8.73 2.19
N ALA A 357 37.42 -8.32 1.76
CA ALA A 357 37.26 -7.35 0.68
C ALA A 357 37.84 -5.97 1.04
N ASP A 358 37.62 -5.49 2.29
CA ASP A 358 38.21 -4.25 2.81
C ASP A 358 39.76 -4.32 2.84
N ILE A 359 40.35 -5.42 3.33
CA ILE A 359 41.82 -5.62 3.30
C ILE A 359 42.32 -5.53 1.86
N ALA A 360 41.68 -6.19 0.91
CA ALA A 360 42.08 -6.15 -0.50
C ALA A 360 41.95 -4.73 -1.09
N MET A 361 40.90 -3.99 -0.75
CA MET A 361 40.69 -2.59 -1.14
C MET A 361 41.80 -1.68 -0.57
N TYR A 362 42.18 -1.89 0.70
CA TYR A 362 43.29 -1.15 1.30
C TYR A 362 44.64 -1.44 0.60
N GLN A 363 44.87 -2.69 0.18
CA GLN A 363 46.07 -3.04 -0.63
C GLN A 363 45.97 -2.40 -2.05
N ALA A 364 44.78 -2.24 -2.63
CA ALA A 364 44.59 -1.50 -3.87
C ALA A 364 45.01 -0.02 -3.70
N LYS A 365 44.62 0.64 -2.60
CA LYS A 365 45.09 2.00 -2.27
C LYS A 365 46.61 2.12 -2.15
N LYS A 366 47.26 1.16 -1.50
CA LYS A 366 48.73 1.12 -1.37
C LYS A 366 49.43 0.87 -2.70
N ALA A 367 48.87 0.07 -3.59
CA ALA A 367 49.41 -0.24 -4.90
C ALA A 367 49.35 0.89 -5.94
N GLY A 368 48.92 2.09 -5.55
CA GLY A 368 48.85 3.27 -6.41
C GLY A 368 47.44 3.71 -6.75
N ARG A 369 46.39 3.14 -6.11
CA ARG A 369 44.98 3.46 -6.33
C ARG A 369 44.49 3.07 -7.73
N ASN A 370 43.18 3.35 -8.03
CA ASN A 370 42.57 3.09 -9.33
C ASN A 370 42.81 1.65 -9.85
N VAL A 371 42.71 0.67 -8.99
CA VAL A 371 43.04 -0.73 -9.29
C VAL A 371 42.13 -1.68 -8.52
N VAL A 372 41.95 -2.88 -9.08
CA VAL A 372 41.27 -4.00 -8.43
C VAL A 372 42.30 -4.93 -7.79
N ARG A 373 42.02 -5.36 -6.58
CA ARG A 373 42.78 -6.43 -5.91
C ARG A 373 41.83 -7.52 -5.45
N LEU A 374 42.15 -8.75 -5.84
CA LEU A 374 41.53 -9.94 -5.26
C LEU A 374 42.20 -10.22 -3.93
N PHE A 375 41.43 -10.54 -2.91
CA PHE A 375 41.96 -10.91 -1.61
C PHE A 375 42.85 -12.15 -1.72
N ASP A 376 43.98 -12.13 -0.99
CA ASP A 376 44.86 -13.25 -0.75
C ASP A 376 45.18 -13.31 0.74
N PHE A 377 45.31 -14.49 1.30
CA PHE A 377 45.61 -14.68 2.72
C PHE A 377 46.96 -14.07 3.14
N GLU A 378 47.92 -13.95 2.23
CA GLU A 378 49.20 -13.26 2.47
C GLU A 378 48.99 -11.75 2.79
N MET A 379 48.01 -11.11 2.17
CA MET A 379 47.66 -9.70 2.43
C MET A 379 47.22 -9.46 3.88
N ARG A 380 46.65 -10.47 4.54
CA ARG A 380 46.24 -10.40 5.95
C ARG A 380 47.44 -10.30 6.89
N GLU A 381 48.53 -11.03 6.60
CA GLU A 381 49.73 -11.01 7.42
C GLU A 381 50.45 -9.67 7.31
N GLU A 382 50.54 -9.09 6.11
CA GLU A 382 51.14 -7.78 5.90
C GLU A 382 50.35 -6.65 6.61
N THR A 383 49.02 -6.73 6.64
CA THR A 383 48.17 -5.73 7.32
C THR A 383 48.35 -5.82 8.85
N ASN A 384 48.47 -7.02 9.40
CA ASN A 384 48.66 -7.24 10.84
C ASN A 384 50.09 -6.86 11.30
N SER A 385 51.13 -7.06 10.48
CA SER A 385 52.50 -6.67 10.81
C SER A 385 52.69 -5.14 10.84
N ASN A 386 52.04 -4.42 9.93
CA ASN A 386 52.07 -2.96 9.90
C ASN A 386 51.28 -2.31 11.06
N ALA A 387 50.21 -2.95 11.56
CA ALA A 387 49.45 -2.47 12.72
C ALA A 387 50.20 -2.71 14.08
N ARG A 388 51.20 -3.58 14.12
CA ARG A 388 52.00 -3.83 15.31
C ARG A 388 53.30 -3.00 15.33
N GLY A 389 53.65 -2.35 14.22
CA GLY A 389 54.84 -1.53 14.08
C GLY A 389 54.63 -0.02 14.12
N ALA A 390 53.38 0.43 14.26
CA ALA A 390 52.97 1.84 14.45
C ALA A 390 52.45 2.05 15.89
#